data_d8136b161adaa26051573b97f0b38405
#
_entry.id   d8136b161adaa26051573b97f0b38405
#
_cell.length_a   1.000
_cell.length_b   1.000
_cell.length_c   1.000
_cell.angle_alpha   90.00
_cell.angle_beta   90.00
_cell.angle_gamma   90.00
#
_symmetry.space_group_name_H-M   'P 1'
#
loop_
_entity.id
_entity.type
_entity.pdbx_description
1 polymer ?
#
loop_
_entity_poly.entity_id
_entity_poly.type
_entity_poly.pdbx_seq_one_letter_code
_entity_poly.pdbx_strand_id
1 'polypeptide(L)'
;MKFIREDTGMNDLHTYLSELCNERLYQMILSNPREKDGISRIKIRPVMVKQELMFQETCFQGTQGFHKNYQAGDMVSLVERYMEDKFRQLEAWHMEGRLHVLVSKKGRTTIKFKATESEEKTLKPVMEHNREKHYILKEGIPVPFLIDLGVQTPEGKIVHARYDKFKQINRYLEFVEDFLPTLQKKGTVHIIDFGCGKSY
;
A
#
# COMPACT_ATOMS: atom_id res chain seq x y z
N MET A 1 26.37 14.93 -2.50
CA MET A 1 26.58 15.41 -1.12
C MET A 1 25.36 14.97 -0.32
N LYS A 2 25.50 14.01 0.59
CA LYS A 2 24.36 13.48 1.37
C LYS A 2 23.95 14.50 2.41
N PHE A 3 22.84 15.18 2.23
CA PHE A 3 22.22 15.98 3.28
C PHE A 3 21.50 15.04 4.24
N ILE A 4 22.17 14.65 5.30
CA ILE A 4 21.55 14.06 6.50
C ILE A 4 21.44 15.20 7.49
N ARG A 5 20.20 15.67 7.76
CA ARG A 5 19.95 16.51 8.92
C ARG A 5 19.58 15.61 10.09
N GLU A 6 20.25 15.79 11.21
CA GLU A 6 19.87 15.17 12.49
C GLU A 6 19.33 16.29 13.38
N ASP A 7 18.04 16.26 13.66
CA ASP A 7 17.36 17.22 14.52
C ASP A 7 16.77 16.49 15.73
N THR A 8 16.61 17.20 16.84
CA THR A 8 16.12 16.64 18.10
C THR A 8 15.07 17.56 18.70
N GLY A 9 13.79 17.22 18.48
CA GLY A 9 12.66 17.94 19.09
C GLY A 9 11.34 17.64 18.40
N MET A 10 10.21 17.81 19.10
CA MET A 10 8.87 17.65 18.51
C MET A 10 8.49 18.82 17.59
N ASN A 11 9.01 20.04 17.83
CA ASN A 11 8.79 21.18 16.94
C ASN A 11 9.38 20.94 15.53
N ASP A 12 10.51 20.22 15.46
CA ASP A 12 11.13 19.86 14.18
C ASP A 12 10.27 18.83 13.46
N LEU A 13 9.61 17.90 14.20
CA LEU A 13 8.69 16.93 13.62
C LEU A 13 7.52 17.60 12.92
N HIS A 14 6.90 18.62 13.53
CA HIS A 14 5.82 19.40 12.92
C HIS A 14 6.22 19.99 11.57
N THR A 15 7.40 20.57 11.50
CA THR A 15 7.93 21.18 10.27
C THR A 15 8.07 20.12 9.17
N TYR A 16 8.73 18.98 9.47
CA TYR A 16 8.88 17.90 8.50
C TYR A 16 7.53 17.32 8.04
N LEU A 17 6.60 17.08 8.96
CA LEU A 17 5.28 16.53 8.61
C LEU A 17 4.48 17.52 7.74
N SER A 18 4.54 18.80 8.04
CA SER A 18 3.86 19.84 7.24
C SER A 18 4.42 19.94 5.82
N GLU A 19 5.72 19.77 5.66
CA GLU A 19 6.38 19.75 4.35
C GLU A 19 6.11 18.46 3.56
N LEU A 20 5.96 17.31 4.25
CA LEU A 20 5.78 16.01 3.61
C LEU A 20 4.32 15.62 3.35
N CYS A 21 3.35 16.23 4.06
CA CYS A 21 1.92 15.97 3.85
C CYS A 21 1.39 16.67 2.59
N ASN A 22 1.78 16.18 1.42
CA ASN A 22 1.35 16.67 0.11
C ASN A 22 1.20 15.52 -0.90
N GLU A 23 0.89 15.83 -2.16
CA GLU A 23 0.69 14.86 -3.25
C GLU A 23 1.96 14.06 -3.62
N ARG A 24 3.13 14.46 -3.11
CA ARG A 24 4.42 13.83 -3.38
C ARG A 24 4.78 12.78 -2.32
N LEU A 25 3.94 12.61 -1.30
CA LEU A 25 4.07 11.57 -0.30
C LEU A 25 3.69 10.21 -0.90
N TYR A 26 4.53 9.20 -0.72
CA TYR A 26 4.17 7.81 -1.05
C TYR A 26 3.37 7.17 0.07
N GLN A 27 3.92 7.21 1.28
CA GLN A 27 3.28 6.68 2.49
C GLN A 27 4.03 7.12 3.75
N MET A 28 3.34 7.05 4.89
CA MET A 28 3.94 7.03 6.21
C MET A 28 3.53 5.77 6.96
N ILE A 29 4.42 5.26 7.80
CA ILE A 29 4.16 4.10 8.65
C ILE A 29 4.58 4.44 10.08
N LEU A 30 3.61 4.37 11.00
CA LEU A 30 3.87 4.42 12.43
C LEU A 30 3.91 2.98 12.96
N SER A 31 4.93 2.68 13.73
CA SER A 31 5.21 1.34 14.25
C SER A 31 5.87 1.41 15.62
N ASN A 32 6.18 0.26 16.20
CA ASN A 32 6.73 0.15 17.55
C ASN A 32 5.79 0.80 18.59
N PRO A 33 4.58 0.22 18.78
CA PRO A 33 3.61 0.76 19.73
C PRO A 33 4.15 0.73 21.16
N ARG A 34 3.73 1.70 21.98
CA ARG A 34 4.10 1.78 23.41
C ARG A 34 3.40 0.69 24.22
N GLU A 35 2.19 0.32 23.82
CA GLU A 35 1.37 -0.74 24.41
C GLU A 35 1.25 -1.90 23.41
N LYS A 36 1.29 -3.14 23.93
CA LYS A 36 1.21 -4.35 23.08
C LYS A 36 -0.20 -4.69 22.65
N ASP A 37 -1.19 -4.32 23.45
CA ASP A 37 -2.60 -4.63 23.22
C ASP A 37 -3.29 -3.41 22.60
N GLY A 38 -3.59 -3.48 21.30
CA GLY A 38 -4.24 -2.38 20.59
C GLY A 38 -3.83 -2.27 19.12
N ILE A 39 -3.62 -1.03 18.68
CA ILE A 39 -3.20 -0.73 17.30
C ILE A 39 -1.71 -1.10 17.14
N SER A 40 -1.44 -2.10 16.32
CA SER A 40 -0.07 -2.60 16.08
C SER A 40 0.73 -1.70 15.15
N ARG A 41 0.05 -1.06 14.19
CA ARG A 41 0.65 -0.22 13.14
C ARG A 41 -0.40 0.71 12.55
N ILE A 42 0.04 1.89 12.12
CA ILE A 42 -0.76 2.80 11.30
C ILE A 42 -0.02 3.03 9.97
N LYS A 43 -0.75 2.92 8.88
CA LYS A 43 -0.28 3.29 7.54
C LYS A 43 -1.08 4.48 7.05
N ILE A 44 -0.39 5.50 6.52
CA ILE A 44 -0.98 6.72 5.95
C ILE A 44 -0.51 6.84 4.51
N ARG A 45 -1.41 7.18 3.61
CA ARG A 45 -1.10 7.47 2.21
C ARG A 45 -1.98 8.60 1.67
N PRO A 46 -1.50 9.38 0.71
CA PRO A 46 -2.36 10.33 -0.01
C PRO A 46 -3.39 9.57 -0.86
N VAL A 47 -4.59 10.10 -0.94
CA VAL A 47 -5.70 9.59 -1.76
C VAL A 47 -6.49 10.76 -2.32
N MET A 48 -7.05 10.61 -3.52
CA MET A 48 -8.00 11.58 -4.08
C MET A 48 -9.42 11.17 -3.72
N VAL A 49 -10.13 12.01 -3.00
CA VAL A 49 -11.55 11.82 -2.63
C VAL A 49 -12.35 13.00 -3.17
N LYS A 50 -13.28 12.78 -4.10
CA LYS A 50 -14.07 13.85 -4.74
C LYS A 50 -13.22 14.99 -5.30
N GLN A 51 -12.08 14.67 -5.92
CA GLN A 51 -11.09 15.62 -6.47
C GLN A 51 -10.32 16.45 -5.43
N GLU A 52 -10.43 16.12 -4.14
CA GLU A 52 -9.63 16.72 -3.08
C GLU A 52 -8.55 15.76 -2.62
N LEU A 53 -7.36 16.31 -2.32
CA LEU A 53 -6.27 15.54 -1.73
C LEU A 53 -6.57 15.31 -0.24
N MET A 54 -6.70 14.04 0.11
CA MET A 54 -6.89 13.60 1.49
C MET A 54 -5.77 12.63 1.88
N PHE A 55 -5.62 12.37 3.16
CA PHE A 55 -4.69 11.38 3.69
C PHE A 55 -5.48 10.26 4.35
N GLN A 56 -5.40 9.07 3.76
CA GLN A 56 -6.06 7.89 4.30
C GLN A 56 -5.18 7.24 5.36
N GLU A 57 -5.67 7.27 6.58
CA GLU A 57 -5.17 6.47 7.67
C GLU A 57 -5.72 5.04 7.57
N THR A 58 -4.87 4.05 7.80
CA THR A 58 -5.25 2.65 8.02
C THR A 58 -4.67 2.18 9.34
N CYS A 59 -5.53 2.00 10.34
CA CYS A 59 -5.17 1.44 11.64
C CYS A 59 -5.27 -0.08 11.60
N PHE A 60 -4.20 -0.79 11.94
CA PHE A 60 -4.17 -2.24 12.03
C PHE A 60 -4.31 -2.70 13.48
N GLN A 61 -5.39 -3.44 13.77
CA GLN A 61 -5.65 -4.06 15.06
C GLN A 61 -5.90 -5.56 14.87
N GLY A 62 -4.98 -6.39 15.30
CA GLY A 62 -4.99 -7.81 14.97
C GLY A 62 -4.95 -8.03 13.44
N THR A 63 -5.94 -8.74 12.91
CA THR A 63 -6.11 -9.01 11.46
C THR A 63 -6.98 -7.97 10.74
N GLN A 64 -7.55 -7.00 11.46
CA GLN A 64 -8.48 -6.00 10.91
C GLN A 64 -7.76 -4.69 10.59
N GLY A 65 -8.21 -4.00 9.51
CA GLY A 65 -7.77 -2.68 9.11
C GLY A 65 -8.95 -1.70 9.09
N PHE A 66 -8.83 -0.60 9.84
CA PHE A 66 -9.83 0.47 9.88
C PHE A 66 -9.32 1.67 9.10
N HIS A 67 -10.16 2.24 8.24
CA HIS A 67 -9.78 3.35 7.37
C HIS A 67 -10.52 4.63 7.73
N LYS A 68 -9.79 5.75 7.75
CA LYS A 68 -10.36 7.10 7.89
C LYS A 68 -9.55 8.08 7.05
N ASN A 69 -10.21 9.10 6.48
CA ASN A 69 -9.58 10.12 5.66
C ASN A 69 -9.54 11.45 6.40
N TYR A 70 -8.42 12.18 6.25
CA TYR A 70 -8.16 13.46 6.89
C TYR A 70 -7.59 14.46 5.89
N GLN A 71 -7.78 15.74 6.15
CA GLN A 71 -7.04 16.81 5.46
C GLN A 71 -5.59 16.89 5.97
N ALA A 72 -4.71 17.55 5.23
CA ALA A 72 -3.28 17.58 5.54
C ALA A 72 -2.98 18.10 6.96
N GLY A 73 -3.57 19.22 7.37
CA GLY A 73 -3.34 19.81 8.70
C GLY A 73 -3.81 18.91 9.84
N ASP A 74 -4.99 18.29 9.68
CA ASP A 74 -5.51 17.33 10.67
C ASP A 74 -4.61 16.09 10.76
N MET A 75 -4.08 15.62 9.63
CA MET A 75 -3.18 14.48 9.58
C MET A 75 -1.86 14.77 10.29
N VAL A 76 -1.27 15.94 10.08
CA VAL A 76 -0.05 16.38 10.79
C VAL A 76 -0.27 16.31 12.30
N SER A 77 -1.31 16.98 12.79
CA SER A 77 -1.64 17.02 14.23
C SER A 77 -1.94 15.62 14.81
N LEU A 78 -2.56 14.76 14.01
CA LEU A 78 -2.85 13.38 14.39
C LEU A 78 -1.57 12.54 14.54
N VAL A 79 -0.65 12.65 13.58
CA VAL A 79 0.64 11.94 13.59
C VAL A 79 1.49 12.38 14.76
N GLU A 80 1.56 13.68 15.08
CA GLU A 80 2.27 14.18 16.24
C GLU A 80 1.75 13.54 17.54
N ARG A 81 0.43 13.59 17.75
CA ARG A 81 -0.20 12.98 18.91
C ARG A 81 0.05 11.47 19.01
N TYR A 82 0.07 10.77 17.86
CA TYR A 82 0.41 9.36 17.84
C TYR A 82 1.88 9.10 18.23
N MET A 83 2.80 9.95 17.83
CA MET A 83 4.21 9.83 18.20
C MET A 83 4.45 10.19 19.67
N GLU A 84 3.66 11.12 20.22
CA GLU A 84 3.70 11.46 21.65
C GLU A 84 3.18 10.31 22.52
N ASP A 85 2.02 9.74 22.17
CA ASP A 85 1.27 8.90 23.09
C ASP A 85 1.35 7.39 22.79
N LYS A 86 1.39 7.01 21.48
CA LYS A 86 1.12 5.63 21.07
C LYS A 86 2.28 4.91 20.40
N PHE A 87 3.10 5.60 19.64
CA PHE A 87 4.16 4.99 18.84
C PHE A 87 5.53 5.56 19.14
N ARG A 88 6.57 4.79 18.80
CA ARG A 88 7.97 5.19 18.99
C ARG A 88 8.74 5.29 17.70
N GLN A 89 8.14 4.94 16.58
CA GLN A 89 8.79 4.96 15.28
C GLN A 89 7.83 5.46 14.21
N LEU A 90 8.32 6.39 13.39
CA LEU A 90 7.69 6.86 12.17
C LEU A 90 8.68 6.76 11.02
N GLU A 91 8.23 6.21 9.91
CA GLU A 91 8.92 6.26 8.63
C GLU A 91 8.02 6.89 7.59
N ALA A 92 8.52 7.88 6.84
CA ALA A 92 7.81 8.47 5.73
C ALA A 92 8.66 8.40 4.46
N TRP A 93 8.04 7.98 3.37
CA TRP A 93 8.63 7.94 2.02
C TRP A 93 7.98 9.03 1.19
N HIS A 94 8.81 9.93 0.68
CA HIS A 94 8.41 11.08 -0.11
C HIS A 94 9.30 11.19 -1.37
N MET A 95 8.83 11.84 -2.41
CA MET A 95 9.63 12.03 -3.64
C MET A 95 10.96 12.75 -3.38
N GLU A 96 11.05 13.56 -2.33
CA GLU A 96 12.28 14.30 -1.97
C GLU A 96 13.21 13.50 -1.07
N GLY A 97 12.71 12.47 -0.41
CA GLY A 97 13.55 11.70 0.51
C GLY A 97 12.74 10.80 1.44
N ARG A 98 13.45 10.30 2.44
CA ARG A 98 12.90 9.44 3.49
C ARG A 98 13.11 10.06 4.85
N LEU A 99 12.03 10.25 5.59
CA LEU A 99 12.04 10.64 6.99
C LEU A 99 12.02 9.41 7.88
N HIS A 100 12.86 9.40 8.90
CA HIS A 100 12.87 8.39 9.95
C HIS A 100 12.90 9.06 11.31
N VAL A 101 11.90 8.79 12.14
CA VAL A 101 11.75 9.35 13.48
C VAL A 101 11.74 8.22 14.50
N LEU A 102 12.54 8.35 15.53
CA LEU A 102 12.59 7.43 16.66
C LEU A 102 12.40 8.17 17.97
N VAL A 103 11.53 7.65 18.82
CA VAL A 103 11.33 8.10 20.20
C VAL A 103 11.88 7.04 21.16
N SER A 104 12.91 7.38 21.92
CA SER A 104 13.50 6.46 22.89
C SER A 104 12.54 6.19 24.06
N LYS A 105 12.82 5.16 24.86
CA LYS A 105 12.05 4.88 26.10
C LYS A 105 12.08 6.04 27.10
N LYS A 106 13.12 6.87 27.05
CA LYS A 106 13.30 8.08 27.90
C LYS A 106 12.66 9.34 27.29
N GLY A 107 11.89 9.21 26.19
CA GLY A 107 11.21 10.33 25.53
C GLY A 107 12.08 11.17 24.58
N ARG A 108 13.37 10.85 24.39
CA ARG A 108 14.21 11.57 23.45
C ARG A 108 13.82 11.24 22.01
N THR A 109 13.48 12.26 21.24
CA THR A 109 13.15 12.15 19.81
C THR A 109 14.42 12.36 18.97
N THR A 110 14.61 11.53 17.96
CA THR A 110 15.67 11.65 16.95
C THR A 110 15.02 11.64 15.58
N ILE A 111 15.28 12.65 14.77
CA ILE A 111 14.72 12.82 13.42
C ILE A 111 15.89 12.77 12.44
N LYS A 112 15.75 11.94 11.39
CA LYS A 112 16.72 11.82 10.30
C LYS A 112 15.99 11.93 8.97
N PHE A 113 16.37 12.90 8.16
CA PHE A 113 15.89 13.02 6.80
C PHE A 113 17.03 12.70 5.82
N LYS A 114 16.80 11.74 4.93
CA LYS A 114 17.72 11.37 3.86
C LYS A 114 17.10 11.75 2.53
N ALA A 115 17.67 12.74 1.84
CA ALA A 115 17.22 13.15 0.52
C ALA A 115 17.43 12.04 -0.51
N THR A 116 16.49 11.91 -1.47
CA THR A 116 16.59 10.98 -2.60
C THR A 116 17.51 11.55 -3.67
N GLU A 117 18.41 10.74 -4.20
CA GLU A 117 19.24 11.08 -5.37
C GLU A 117 18.36 11.12 -6.63
N SER A 118 18.72 11.95 -7.62
CA SER A 118 17.85 12.38 -8.73
C SER A 118 17.31 11.27 -9.64
N GLU A 119 17.86 10.07 -9.62
CA GLU A 119 17.46 8.96 -10.50
C GLU A 119 16.25 8.15 -9.97
N GLU A 120 15.96 8.19 -8.66
CA GLU A 120 14.82 7.48 -8.06
C GLU A 120 13.49 8.28 -8.07
N LYS A 121 13.49 9.53 -8.59
CA LYS A 121 12.32 10.42 -8.57
C LYS A 121 11.21 10.10 -9.58
N THR A 122 11.31 9.00 -10.31
CA THR A 122 10.48 8.73 -11.51
C THR A 122 9.10 8.15 -11.23
N LEU A 123 8.83 7.64 -10.07
CA LEU A 123 7.53 7.06 -9.74
C LEU A 123 6.67 8.07 -8.95
N LYS A 124 5.60 8.56 -9.56
CA LYS A 124 4.60 9.37 -8.83
C LYS A 124 3.82 8.48 -7.83
N PRO A 125 3.44 9.02 -6.67
CA PRO A 125 2.56 8.28 -5.75
C PRO A 125 1.25 7.89 -6.44
N VAL A 126 0.82 6.64 -6.25
CA VAL A 126 -0.47 6.17 -6.76
C VAL A 126 -1.56 6.63 -5.79
N MET A 127 -2.27 7.70 -6.17
CA MET A 127 -3.32 8.33 -5.35
C MET A 127 -4.72 7.79 -5.61
N GLU A 128 -4.88 6.88 -6.58
CA GLU A 128 -6.18 6.30 -6.89
C GLU A 128 -6.75 5.55 -5.69
N HIS A 129 -7.97 5.96 -5.30
CA HIS A 129 -8.68 5.37 -4.15
C HIS A 129 -9.13 3.94 -4.45
N ASN A 130 -9.55 3.70 -5.68
CA ASN A 130 -9.88 2.39 -6.20
C ASN A 130 -8.73 1.91 -7.09
N ARG A 131 -7.91 1.02 -6.56
CA ARG A 131 -7.05 0.20 -7.41
C ARG A 131 -7.99 -0.66 -8.25
N GLU A 132 -8.22 -0.28 -9.50
CA GLU A 132 -8.85 -1.18 -10.45
C GLU A 132 -8.04 -2.46 -10.48
N LYS A 133 -8.69 -3.55 -10.14
CA LYS A 133 -8.05 -4.86 -10.25
C LYS A 133 -7.94 -5.14 -11.73
N HIS A 134 -6.73 -5.09 -12.27
CA HIS A 134 -6.46 -5.53 -13.62
C HIS A 134 -6.62 -7.04 -13.69
N TYR A 135 -7.87 -7.49 -13.85
CA TYR A 135 -8.12 -8.89 -14.14
C TYR A 135 -7.70 -9.19 -15.57
N ILE A 136 -6.97 -10.29 -15.77
CA ILE A 136 -6.62 -10.83 -17.09
C ILE A 136 -7.91 -11.21 -17.81
N LEU A 137 -8.80 -11.95 -17.12
CA LEU A 137 -10.16 -12.24 -17.58
C LEU A 137 -11.07 -11.12 -17.07
N LYS A 138 -11.68 -10.39 -18.01
CA LYS A 138 -12.51 -9.24 -17.67
C LYS A 138 -13.99 -9.65 -17.58
N GLU A 139 -14.72 -9.02 -16.66
CA GLU A 139 -16.17 -9.09 -16.61
C GLU A 139 -16.76 -8.45 -17.88
N GLY A 140 -17.87 -9.00 -18.39
CA GLY A 140 -18.52 -8.53 -19.61
C GLY A 140 -17.97 -9.14 -20.91
N ILE A 141 -16.84 -9.85 -20.86
CA ILE A 141 -16.30 -10.60 -22.00
C ILE A 141 -16.54 -12.09 -21.78
N PRO A 142 -17.37 -12.77 -22.59
CA PRO A 142 -17.64 -14.19 -22.44
C PRO A 142 -16.38 -15.03 -22.66
N VAL A 143 -16.11 -15.91 -21.71
CA VAL A 143 -14.98 -16.84 -21.76
C VAL A 143 -15.54 -18.27 -21.68
N PRO A 144 -15.39 -19.11 -22.72
CA PRO A 144 -16.06 -20.43 -22.78
C PRO A 144 -15.86 -21.29 -21.56
N PHE A 145 -14.60 -21.48 -21.09
CA PHE A 145 -14.34 -22.33 -19.94
C PHE A 145 -14.93 -21.80 -18.62
N LEU A 146 -15.06 -20.46 -18.45
CA LEU A 146 -15.73 -19.88 -17.28
C LEU A 146 -17.24 -20.13 -17.30
N ILE A 147 -17.85 -20.18 -18.50
CA ILE A 147 -19.25 -20.52 -18.70
C ILE A 147 -19.47 -21.99 -18.36
N ASP A 148 -18.63 -22.88 -18.88
CA ASP A 148 -18.69 -24.32 -18.60
C ASP A 148 -18.54 -24.64 -17.12
N LEU A 149 -17.73 -23.85 -16.40
CA LEU A 149 -17.54 -23.96 -14.95
C LEU A 149 -18.68 -23.34 -14.13
N GLY A 150 -19.66 -22.69 -14.78
CA GLY A 150 -20.73 -21.94 -14.11
C GLY A 150 -20.25 -20.73 -13.32
N VAL A 151 -19.08 -20.20 -13.67
CA VAL A 151 -18.50 -18.98 -13.06
C VAL A 151 -18.99 -17.73 -13.78
N GLN A 152 -19.29 -17.86 -15.07
CA GLN A 152 -19.75 -16.77 -15.93
C GLN A 152 -21.03 -17.18 -16.68
N THR A 153 -21.89 -16.21 -16.97
CA THR A 153 -23.05 -16.42 -17.85
C THR A 153 -22.64 -16.32 -19.33
N PRO A 154 -23.46 -16.81 -20.29
CA PRO A 154 -23.19 -16.64 -21.71
C PRO A 154 -23.03 -15.17 -22.14
N GLU A 155 -23.66 -14.23 -21.43
CA GLU A 155 -23.58 -12.78 -21.67
C GLU A 155 -22.32 -12.14 -21.05
N GLY A 156 -21.43 -12.94 -20.44
CA GLY A 156 -20.18 -12.45 -19.84
C GLY A 156 -20.32 -11.92 -18.41
N LYS A 157 -21.47 -12.03 -17.76
CA LYS A 157 -21.64 -11.61 -16.35
C LYS A 157 -21.11 -12.66 -15.39
N ILE A 158 -20.42 -12.22 -14.33
CA ILE A 158 -19.95 -13.13 -13.30
C ILE A 158 -21.10 -13.55 -12.37
N VAL A 159 -21.25 -14.85 -12.16
CA VAL A 159 -22.23 -15.41 -11.24
C VAL A 159 -21.83 -15.02 -9.81
N HIS A 160 -22.68 -14.27 -9.11
CA HIS A 160 -22.38 -13.69 -7.79
C HIS A 160 -21.87 -14.74 -6.78
N ALA A 161 -22.51 -15.91 -6.71
CA ALA A 161 -22.09 -17.01 -5.82
C ALA A 161 -20.73 -17.62 -6.21
N ARG A 162 -20.20 -17.32 -7.38
CA ARG A 162 -18.92 -17.82 -7.90
C ARG A 162 -17.85 -16.72 -8.05
N TYR A 163 -18.12 -15.52 -7.55
CA TYR A 163 -17.23 -14.38 -7.70
C TYR A 163 -15.85 -14.63 -7.06
N ASP A 164 -15.81 -15.35 -5.94
CA ASP A 164 -14.51 -15.72 -5.33
C ASP A 164 -13.72 -16.69 -6.21
N LYS A 165 -14.41 -17.60 -6.94
CA LYS A 165 -13.74 -18.47 -7.90
C LYS A 165 -13.18 -17.69 -9.08
N PHE A 166 -13.92 -16.72 -9.60
CA PHE A 166 -13.44 -15.81 -10.63
C PHE A 166 -12.17 -15.06 -10.20
N LYS A 167 -12.16 -14.53 -8.98
CA LYS A 167 -10.97 -13.88 -8.41
C LYS A 167 -9.78 -14.83 -8.28
N GLN A 168 -10.03 -16.06 -7.84
CA GLN A 168 -9.00 -17.09 -7.69
C GLN A 168 -8.35 -17.42 -9.03
N ILE A 169 -9.15 -17.61 -10.08
CA ILE A 169 -8.66 -17.90 -11.45
C ILE A 169 -7.82 -16.72 -11.96
N ASN A 170 -8.29 -15.48 -11.84
CA ASN A 170 -7.52 -14.32 -12.25
C ASN A 170 -6.21 -14.21 -11.49
N ARG A 171 -6.21 -14.48 -10.17
CA ARG A 171 -4.98 -14.45 -9.37
C ARG A 171 -3.97 -15.51 -9.82
N TYR A 172 -4.44 -16.69 -10.18
CA TYR A 172 -3.59 -17.73 -10.75
C TYR A 172 -2.97 -17.28 -12.08
N LEU A 173 -3.78 -16.69 -12.97
CA LEU A 173 -3.31 -16.18 -14.26
C LEU A 173 -2.29 -15.05 -14.11
N GLU A 174 -2.45 -14.15 -13.13
CA GLU A 174 -1.46 -13.11 -12.80
C GLU A 174 -0.10 -13.75 -12.49
N PHE A 175 -0.06 -14.81 -11.66
CA PHE A 175 1.19 -15.53 -11.39
C PHE A 175 1.81 -16.15 -12.65
N VAL A 176 0.99 -16.75 -13.50
CA VAL A 176 1.48 -17.33 -14.77
C VAL A 176 2.04 -16.21 -15.66
N GLU A 177 1.36 -15.08 -15.80
CA GLU A 177 1.79 -13.93 -16.60
C GLU A 177 3.14 -13.38 -16.12
N ASP A 178 3.36 -13.28 -14.82
CA ASP A 178 4.65 -12.83 -14.24
C ASP A 178 5.84 -13.70 -14.66
N PHE A 179 5.61 -15.01 -14.90
CA PHE A 179 6.66 -15.94 -15.32
C PHE A 179 6.84 -16.06 -16.83
N LEU A 180 5.84 -15.71 -17.63
CA LEU A 180 5.87 -15.85 -19.09
C LEU A 180 7.12 -15.24 -19.75
N PRO A 181 7.56 -14.02 -19.42
CA PRO A 181 8.76 -13.41 -20.04
C PRO A 181 10.04 -14.23 -19.79
N THR A 182 10.09 -14.93 -18.66
CA THR A 182 11.24 -15.79 -18.30
C THR A 182 11.17 -17.13 -19.03
N LEU A 183 9.96 -17.66 -19.25
CA LEU A 183 9.74 -18.96 -19.90
C LEU A 183 9.97 -18.87 -21.42
N GLN A 184 9.53 -17.81 -22.08
CA GLN A 184 9.67 -17.60 -23.52
C GLN A 184 11.13 -17.63 -24.02
N LYS A 185 12.10 -17.36 -23.14
CA LYS A 185 13.54 -17.38 -23.45
C LYS A 185 14.14 -18.78 -23.45
N LYS A 186 13.41 -19.82 -23.02
CA LYS A 186 13.94 -21.18 -22.76
C LYS A 186 13.54 -22.24 -23.77
N GLY A 187 12.84 -21.90 -24.86
CA GLY A 187 12.36 -22.90 -25.86
C GLY A 187 11.17 -23.70 -25.31
N THR A 188 11.25 -25.03 -25.36
CA THR A 188 10.15 -25.89 -24.87
C THR A 188 10.03 -25.81 -23.33
N VAL A 189 8.83 -25.52 -22.87
CA VAL A 189 8.50 -25.40 -21.45
C VAL A 189 7.63 -26.56 -21.03
N HIS A 190 8.01 -27.25 -19.96
CA HIS A 190 7.22 -28.29 -19.32
C HIS A 190 6.61 -27.75 -18.04
N ILE A 191 5.27 -27.80 -17.93
CA ILE A 191 4.53 -27.36 -16.75
C ILE A 191 3.94 -28.58 -16.08
N ILE A 192 4.18 -28.74 -14.78
CA ILE A 192 3.60 -29.79 -13.95
C ILE A 192 2.78 -29.13 -12.86
N ASP A 193 1.48 -29.42 -12.81
CA ASP A 193 0.57 -28.95 -11.78
C ASP A 193 0.27 -30.08 -10.79
N PHE A 194 0.66 -29.90 -9.53
CA PHE A 194 0.38 -30.84 -8.45
C PHE A 194 -0.89 -30.42 -7.71
N GLY A 195 -1.91 -31.29 -7.74
CA GLY A 195 -3.15 -31.04 -7.03
C GLY A 195 -4.11 -30.10 -7.76
N CYS A 196 -4.05 -30.09 -9.08
CA CYS A 196 -4.84 -29.24 -9.97
C CYS A 196 -6.37 -29.35 -9.79
N GLY A 197 -6.87 -30.37 -9.11
CA GLY A 197 -8.31 -30.59 -8.94
C GLY A 197 -9.03 -30.79 -10.28
N LYS A 198 -9.81 -29.82 -10.72
CA LYS A 198 -10.52 -29.84 -12.01
C LYS A 198 -9.71 -29.31 -13.20
N SER A 199 -8.44 -28.99 -13.01
CA SER A 199 -7.51 -28.46 -14.05
C SER A 199 -8.12 -27.29 -14.84
N TYR A 200 -8.32 -26.17 -14.20
CA TYR A 200 -8.83 -24.97 -14.89
C TYR A 200 -7.73 -24.30 -15.72
#